data_d80d12df1b12d724ce346c027defde02
#
_entry.id   d80d12df1b12d724ce346c027defde02
#
_cell.length_a   1.000
_cell.length_b   1.000
_cell.length_c   1.000
_cell.angle_alpha   90.00
_cell.angle_beta   90.00
_cell.angle_gamma   90.00
#
_symmetry.space_group_name_H-M   'P 1'
#
loop_
_entity.id
_entity.type
_entity.pdbx_description
1 polymer ?
#
loop_
_entity_poly.entity_id
_entity_poly.type
_entity_poly.pdbx_seq_one_letter_code
_entity_poly.pdbx_strand_id
1 'polypeptide(L)'
;MKIGNMILHINNKKRAYPILVGITVLIILTIFMFFPITKVKGTEEPQYIEYTVERGDSIWSIAQSFSSEDTNISEFVYNITKLNNKTNEYIYVGELLRIPME
;
A
#
# COMPACT_ATOMS: atom_id res chain seq x y z
N MET A 1 32.87 -57.29 0.93
CA MET A 1 31.98 -56.36 0.33
C MET A 1 31.36 -55.36 1.30
N LYS A 2 31.66 -55.49 2.58
CA LYS A 2 31.30 -54.48 3.58
C LYS A 2 31.89 -53.10 3.31
N ILE A 3 33.02 -53.00 2.69
CA ILE A 3 33.70 -51.76 2.31
C ILE A 3 32.90 -51.04 1.21
N GLY A 4 32.37 -51.74 0.22
CA GLY A 4 31.54 -51.17 -0.84
C GLY A 4 30.22 -50.56 -0.33
N ASN A 5 29.61 -51.22 0.64
CA ASN A 5 28.40 -50.70 1.27
C ASN A 5 28.65 -49.48 2.15
N MET A 6 29.81 -49.43 2.82
CA MET A 6 30.23 -48.27 3.59
C MET A 6 30.52 -47.07 2.68
N ILE A 7 31.15 -47.25 1.54
CA ILE A 7 31.45 -46.23 0.57
C ILE A 7 30.15 -45.68 -0.05
N LEU A 8 29.18 -46.53 -0.38
CA LEU A 8 27.88 -46.15 -0.88
C LEU A 8 27.09 -45.33 0.15
N HIS A 9 27.21 -45.69 1.42
CA HIS A 9 26.52 -44.99 2.48
C HIS A 9 27.09 -43.56 2.70
N ILE A 10 28.40 -43.40 2.63
CA ILE A 10 29.10 -42.11 2.69
C ILE A 10 28.78 -41.28 1.46
N ASN A 11 28.74 -41.86 0.30
CA ASN A 11 28.38 -41.17 -0.93
C ASN A 11 26.95 -40.67 -0.93
N ASN A 12 26.03 -41.41 -0.33
CA ASN A 12 24.63 -40.97 -0.20
C ASN A 12 24.50 -39.73 0.71
N LYS A 13 25.25 -39.66 1.78
CA LYS A 13 25.28 -38.45 2.63
C LYS A 13 25.86 -37.24 1.91
N LYS A 14 26.90 -37.42 1.14
CA LYS A 14 27.49 -36.34 0.34
C LYS A 14 26.62 -35.91 -0.84
N ARG A 15 25.86 -36.83 -1.41
CA ARG A 15 24.88 -36.53 -2.47
C ARG A 15 23.60 -35.92 -1.97
N ALA A 16 23.21 -36.24 -0.75
CA ALA A 16 21.99 -35.70 -0.11
C ALA A 16 22.14 -34.20 0.20
N TYR A 17 23.34 -33.76 0.53
CA TYR A 17 23.59 -32.35 0.88
C TYR A 17 23.27 -31.37 -0.29
N PRO A 18 23.77 -31.55 -1.49
CA PRO A 18 23.44 -30.65 -2.61
C PRO A 18 21.97 -30.76 -3.04
N ILE A 19 21.35 -31.93 -2.88
CA ILE A 19 19.92 -32.11 -3.16
C ILE A 19 19.06 -31.34 -2.15
N LEU A 20 19.42 -31.39 -0.87
CA LEU A 20 18.73 -30.61 0.18
C LEU A 20 18.87 -29.12 -0.05
N VAL A 21 20.04 -28.64 -0.42
CA VAL A 21 20.31 -27.25 -0.77
C VAL A 21 19.45 -26.84 -1.97
N GLY A 22 19.41 -27.67 -3.01
CA GLY A 22 18.57 -27.43 -4.19
C GLY A 22 17.10 -27.32 -3.88
N ILE A 23 16.58 -28.20 -3.04
CA ILE A 23 15.18 -28.17 -2.59
C ILE A 23 14.89 -26.90 -1.78
N THR A 24 15.79 -26.51 -0.89
CA THR A 24 15.64 -25.31 -0.07
C THR A 24 15.62 -24.06 -0.95
N VAL A 25 16.50 -23.96 -1.92
CA VAL A 25 16.53 -22.85 -2.90
C VAL A 25 15.23 -22.82 -3.70
N LEU A 26 14.75 -23.97 -4.15
CA LEU A 26 13.50 -24.08 -4.90
C LEU A 26 12.29 -23.62 -4.08
N ILE A 27 12.25 -23.98 -2.80
CA ILE A 27 11.19 -23.54 -1.87
C ILE A 27 11.26 -22.03 -1.68
N ILE A 28 12.44 -21.46 -1.50
CA ILE A 28 12.63 -20.01 -1.35
C ILE A 28 12.18 -19.29 -2.62
N LEU A 29 12.52 -19.78 -3.79
CA LEU A 29 12.10 -19.22 -5.07
C LEU A 29 10.58 -19.28 -5.27
N THR A 30 9.93 -20.38 -4.87
CA THR A 30 8.49 -20.53 -4.92
C THR A 30 7.79 -19.58 -3.95
N ILE A 31 8.29 -19.45 -2.76
CA ILE A 31 7.77 -18.48 -1.78
C ILE A 31 7.91 -17.05 -2.33
N PHE A 32 9.05 -16.74 -2.95
CA PHE A 32 9.29 -15.43 -3.56
C PHE A 32 8.35 -15.15 -4.74
N MET A 33 7.95 -16.19 -5.46
CA MET A 33 7.04 -16.07 -6.59
C MET A 33 5.57 -15.96 -6.17
N PHE A 34 5.21 -16.57 -5.04
CA PHE A 34 3.85 -16.52 -4.48
C PHE A 34 3.64 -15.33 -3.53
N PHE A 35 4.69 -14.76 -2.99
CA PHE A 35 4.58 -13.46 -2.37
C PHE A 35 4.63 -12.42 -3.48
N PRO A 36 3.49 -11.91 -3.93
CA PRO A 36 3.57 -10.68 -4.69
C PRO A 36 4.28 -9.71 -3.77
N ILE A 37 5.38 -9.18 -4.23
CA ILE A 37 5.84 -7.91 -3.70
C ILE A 37 4.67 -6.98 -4.00
N THR A 38 3.72 -6.95 -3.09
CA THR A 38 2.80 -5.85 -3.05
C THR A 38 3.72 -4.66 -2.98
N LYS A 39 3.87 -3.99 -4.11
CA LYS A 39 4.32 -2.62 -4.07
C LYS A 39 3.50 -2.03 -2.95
N VAL A 40 4.12 -1.83 -1.81
CA VAL A 40 3.51 -1.05 -0.77
C VAL A 40 3.12 0.22 -1.50
N LYS A 41 1.82 0.38 -1.76
CA LYS A 41 1.25 1.69 -2.05
C LYS A 41 1.41 2.49 -0.75
N GLY A 42 2.62 2.48 -0.26
CA GLY A 42 3.06 3.26 0.84
C GLY A 42 3.69 4.44 0.19
N THR A 43 3.12 5.58 0.44
CA THR A 43 3.76 6.87 0.33
C THR A 43 3.59 7.64 -0.97
N GLU A 44 2.69 7.32 -1.85
CA GLU A 44 2.09 8.42 -2.58
C GLU A 44 1.12 9.08 -1.61
N GLU A 45 1.61 10.07 -0.88
CA GLU A 45 0.75 10.97 -0.15
C GLU A 45 -0.29 11.50 -1.15
N PRO A 46 -1.60 11.43 -0.82
CA PRO A 46 -2.60 11.96 -1.73
C PRO A 46 -2.24 13.41 -2.02
N GLN A 47 -2.10 13.74 -3.29
CA GLN A 47 -1.83 15.11 -3.68
C GLN A 47 -3.03 15.95 -3.30
N TYR A 48 -2.79 17.05 -2.62
CA TYR A 48 -3.82 17.94 -2.16
C TYR A 48 -3.41 19.40 -2.37
N ILE A 49 -4.42 20.26 -2.43
CA ILE A 49 -4.26 21.70 -2.43
C ILE A 49 -4.63 22.20 -1.04
N GLU A 50 -3.88 23.14 -0.50
CA GLU A 50 -4.22 23.81 0.76
C GLU A 50 -5.11 25.02 0.47
N TYR A 51 -6.24 25.08 1.16
CA TYR A 51 -7.20 26.15 1.05
C TYR A 51 -7.50 26.73 2.43
N THR A 52 -7.39 28.05 2.56
CA THR A 52 -7.76 28.74 3.80
C THR A 52 -9.24 29.10 3.77
N VAL A 53 -9.97 28.62 4.76
CA VAL A 53 -11.42 28.84 4.87
C VAL A 53 -11.71 30.32 5.08
N GLU A 54 -12.56 30.85 4.24
CA GLU A 54 -13.04 32.22 4.29
C GLU A 54 -14.43 32.30 4.92
N ARG A 55 -14.81 33.50 5.31
CA ARG A 55 -16.13 33.76 5.91
C ARG A 55 -17.25 33.40 4.93
N GLY A 56 -18.21 32.60 5.38
CA GLY A 56 -19.33 32.15 4.56
C GLY A 56 -19.08 30.85 3.80
N ASP A 57 -17.86 30.31 3.88
CA ASP A 57 -17.55 29.02 3.26
C ASP A 57 -18.19 27.84 4.01
N SER A 58 -18.59 26.84 3.25
CA SER A 58 -18.96 25.52 3.74
C SER A 58 -18.14 24.46 3.01
N ILE A 59 -18.02 23.28 3.57
CA ILE A 59 -17.34 22.17 2.86
C ILE A 59 -18.00 21.91 1.51
N TRP A 60 -19.32 22.01 1.44
CA TRP A 60 -20.06 21.83 0.19
C TRP A 60 -19.74 22.91 -0.85
N SER A 61 -19.69 24.17 -0.44
CA SER A 61 -19.33 25.25 -1.37
C SER A 61 -17.89 25.16 -1.84
N ILE A 62 -16.98 24.78 -0.95
CA ILE A 62 -15.57 24.55 -1.28
C ILE A 62 -15.46 23.36 -2.24
N ALA A 63 -16.13 22.27 -1.97
CA ALA A 63 -16.15 21.09 -2.83
C ALA A 63 -16.67 21.42 -4.22
N GLN A 64 -17.73 22.21 -4.32
CA GLN A 64 -18.26 22.69 -5.60
C GLN A 64 -17.27 23.54 -6.38
N SER A 65 -16.53 24.41 -5.69
CA SER A 65 -15.53 25.28 -6.30
C SER A 65 -14.35 24.50 -6.92
N PHE A 66 -13.96 23.39 -6.32
CA PHE A 66 -12.84 22.58 -6.76
C PHE A 66 -13.25 21.35 -7.57
N SER A 67 -14.53 21.13 -7.79
CA SER A 67 -15.04 19.97 -8.52
C SER A 67 -15.09 20.25 -10.03
N SER A 68 -15.03 19.16 -10.80
CA SER A 68 -15.37 19.14 -12.22
C SER A 68 -16.84 18.75 -12.44
N GLU A 69 -17.32 18.88 -13.68
CA GLU A 69 -18.72 18.53 -14.02
C GLU A 69 -19.07 17.06 -13.73
N ASP A 70 -18.08 16.17 -13.80
CA ASP A 70 -18.26 14.72 -13.59
C ASP A 70 -18.06 14.31 -12.13
N THR A 71 -17.77 15.24 -11.24
CA THR A 71 -17.48 14.95 -9.84
C THR A 71 -18.77 14.71 -9.05
N ASN A 72 -18.82 13.60 -8.32
CA ASN A 72 -19.83 13.39 -7.31
C ASN A 72 -19.49 14.24 -6.07
N ILE A 73 -20.26 15.29 -5.84
CA ILE A 73 -20.01 16.27 -4.77
C ILE A 73 -20.09 15.62 -3.40
N SER A 74 -21.05 14.73 -3.16
CA SER A 74 -21.18 14.02 -1.87
C SER A 74 -19.93 13.21 -1.55
N GLU A 75 -19.41 12.50 -2.51
CA GLU A 75 -18.18 11.72 -2.37
C GLU A 75 -16.96 12.63 -2.17
N PHE A 76 -16.91 13.73 -2.89
CA PHE A 76 -15.83 14.71 -2.76
C PHE A 76 -15.81 15.36 -1.39
N VAL A 77 -16.97 15.76 -0.85
CA VAL A 77 -17.12 16.26 0.53
C VAL A 77 -16.66 15.21 1.54
N TYR A 78 -17.02 13.97 1.36
CA TYR A 78 -16.58 12.86 2.20
C TYR A 78 -15.04 12.73 2.16
N ASN A 79 -14.45 12.79 0.98
CA ASN A 79 -13.00 12.69 0.81
C ASN A 79 -12.27 13.87 1.46
N ILE A 80 -12.79 15.08 1.36
CA ILE A 80 -12.25 16.26 2.04
C ILE A 80 -12.29 16.07 3.55
N THR A 81 -13.40 15.67 4.09
CA THR A 81 -13.56 15.43 5.54
C THR A 81 -12.59 14.39 6.04
N LYS A 82 -12.47 13.29 5.32
CA LYS A 82 -11.56 12.19 5.66
C LYS A 82 -10.09 12.60 5.59
N LEU A 83 -9.71 13.33 4.55
CA LEU A 83 -8.33 13.81 4.37
C LEU A 83 -7.89 14.75 5.51
N ASN A 84 -8.83 15.54 6.03
CA ASN A 84 -8.58 16.50 7.11
C ASN A 84 -8.83 15.90 8.51
N ASN A 85 -9.07 14.60 8.62
CA ASN A 85 -9.34 13.91 9.89
C ASN A 85 -10.51 14.51 10.67
N LYS A 86 -11.53 14.97 9.97
CA LYS A 86 -12.74 15.55 10.57
C LYS A 86 -13.79 14.47 10.78
N THR A 87 -14.50 14.56 11.89
CA THR A 87 -15.66 13.71 12.21
C THR A 87 -16.98 14.33 11.76
N ASN A 88 -16.97 15.62 11.41
CA ASN A 88 -18.12 16.37 10.98
C ASN A 88 -17.75 17.39 9.88
N GLU A 89 -18.72 18.07 9.35
CA GLU A 89 -18.56 19.04 8.27
C GLU A 89 -18.30 20.48 8.76
N TYR A 90 -18.06 20.68 10.06
CA TYR A 90 -17.81 22.01 10.60
C TYR A 90 -16.42 22.49 10.23
N ILE A 91 -16.33 23.70 9.74
CA ILE A 91 -15.11 24.40 9.41
C ILE A 91 -15.11 25.79 10.03
N TYR A 92 -13.90 26.30 10.28
CA TYR A 92 -13.70 27.61 10.93
C TYR A 92 -13.00 28.56 9.98
N VAL A 93 -13.35 29.83 10.04
CA VAL A 93 -12.65 30.88 9.30
C VAL A 93 -11.16 30.87 9.66
N GLY A 94 -10.30 30.87 8.67
CA GLY A 94 -8.85 30.80 8.84
C GLY A 94 -8.31 29.38 8.98
N GLU A 95 -9.16 28.36 9.05
CA GLU A 95 -8.73 26.97 9.05
C GLU A 95 -8.07 26.61 7.72
N LEU A 96 -6.94 25.90 7.78
CA LEU A 96 -6.28 25.39 6.61
C LEU A 96 -6.87 24.02 6.25
N LEU A 97 -7.56 23.97 5.13
CA LEU A 97 -8.25 22.77 4.65
C LEU A 97 -7.47 22.17 3.49
N ARG A 98 -7.23 20.88 3.55
CA ARG A 98 -6.60 20.12 2.48
C ARG A 98 -7.67 19.60 1.54
N ILE A 99 -7.57 19.96 0.27
CA ILE A 99 -8.50 19.57 -0.79
C ILE A 99 -7.82 18.53 -1.66
N PRO A 100 -8.33 17.29 -1.74
CA PRO A 100 -7.71 16.28 -2.59
C PRO A 100 -7.78 16.68 -4.04
N MET A 101 -6.69 16.45 -4.76
CA MET A 101 -6.67 16.63 -6.22
C MET A 101 -7.28 15.39 -6.87
N GLU A 102 -8.18 15.62 -7.82
CA GLU A 102 -8.71 14.56 -8.66
C GLU A 102 -7.82 14.29 -9.89
#